data_5117f059d02350e68d812008f028786f
#
_entry.id   5117f059d02350e68d812008f028786f
#
_cell.length_a   1.000
_cell.length_b   1.000
_cell.length_c   1.000
_cell.angle_alpha   90.00
_cell.angle_beta   90.00
_cell.angle_gamma   90.00
#
_symmetry.space_group_name_H-M   'P 1'
#
loop_
_entity.id
_entity.type
_entity.pdbx_description
1 polymer ?
#
loop_
_entity_poly.entity_id
_entity_poly.type
_entity_poly.pdbx_seq_one_letter_code
_entity_poly.pdbx_strand_id
1 'polypeptide(L)'
;MEFRRKVADTLKPEHDDYYLLRWLRARNWNPEAAEKMLRDSMKFRERWNTDEIAKWPTPQILRDYSPHGVAGFDKEGSPIIIIPFAGFDIWGLLHTVSRADIVRMTMQALEGYMKLAYEQSQKTNNPSSRQFVVVFDMDNFNLKQYIWRPASEVVISLIKMYEANYPEILKCCYIINTPKVFAFAYNMVKKFLGEYTIDKIRIYKPDRSKWLPAILERCDADQIPAYFGGTQTDPDGNPKCEKKICWGGKVPKELYTSKEDSFNNNLSFTDTEIRKGSKLKLTFDCEDAGCFLKWEFRTFDHDIKFGVKCVNKKTDESIIEVPLKRVSSHQVDESGFITCQPGCTYHVLFDNSYSYFKTKKIRYSVLMTAPLSDVEQTVAPIAITEEVDPQATPEDGEEHNETTVQTAL
;
A
#
# COMPACT_ATOMS: atom_id res chain seq x y z
N MET A 1 -32.08 16.77 -14.98
CA MET A 1 -32.19 17.42 -16.31
C MET A 1 -31.19 18.56 -16.52
N GLU A 2 -31.01 19.50 -15.61
CA GLU A 2 -30.05 20.62 -15.74
C GLU A 2 -28.61 20.16 -15.87
N PHE A 3 -28.16 19.29 -14.98
CA PHE A 3 -26.78 18.74 -15.00
C PHE A 3 -26.44 18.06 -16.34
N ARG A 4 -27.38 17.28 -16.92
CA ARG A 4 -27.19 16.66 -18.23
C ARG A 4 -26.94 17.69 -19.33
N ARG A 5 -27.64 18.85 -19.30
CA ARG A 5 -27.39 19.92 -20.26
C ARG A 5 -26.02 20.56 -20.13
N LYS A 6 -25.57 20.75 -18.88
CA LYS A 6 -24.23 21.35 -18.61
C LYS A 6 -23.08 20.51 -19.15
N VAL A 7 -23.23 19.18 -19.20
CA VAL A 7 -22.16 18.23 -19.58
C VAL A 7 -22.44 17.53 -20.92
N ALA A 8 -23.45 17.98 -21.67
CA ALA A 8 -23.91 17.29 -22.88
C ALA A 8 -22.82 17.09 -23.94
N ASP A 9 -21.86 18.01 -24.02
CA ASP A 9 -20.72 17.99 -24.90
C ASP A 9 -19.70 16.88 -24.59
N THR A 10 -19.76 16.32 -23.37
CA THR A 10 -18.79 15.29 -22.92
C THR A 10 -19.44 13.91 -22.80
N LEU A 11 -20.76 13.82 -22.96
CA LEU A 11 -21.47 12.56 -22.76
C LEU A 11 -21.38 11.66 -23.99
N LYS A 12 -21.33 10.36 -23.72
CA LYS A 12 -21.48 9.29 -24.70
C LYS A 12 -22.92 8.75 -24.66
N PRO A 13 -23.37 8.07 -25.73
CA PRO A 13 -24.72 7.49 -25.79
C PRO A 13 -25.07 6.56 -24.61
N GLU A 14 -24.08 5.82 -24.11
CA GLU A 14 -24.22 4.90 -22.98
C GLU A 14 -24.31 5.59 -21.60
N HIS A 15 -24.03 6.90 -21.52
CA HIS A 15 -24.08 7.64 -20.26
C HIS A 15 -25.53 8.03 -19.92
N ASP A 16 -26.20 7.14 -19.21
CA ASP A 16 -27.58 7.31 -18.75
C ASP A 16 -27.68 8.23 -17.52
N ASP A 17 -28.93 8.40 -17.00
CA ASP A 17 -29.14 9.24 -15.82
C ASP A 17 -28.52 8.68 -14.55
N TYR A 18 -28.42 7.35 -14.41
CA TYR A 18 -27.74 6.73 -13.29
C TYR A 18 -26.23 7.06 -13.30
N TYR A 19 -25.61 7.05 -14.47
CA TYR A 19 -24.22 7.48 -14.62
C TYR A 19 -24.02 8.92 -14.14
N LEU A 20 -24.93 9.83 -14.50
CA LEU A 20 -24.85 11.23 -14.07
C LEU A 20 -25.10 11.44 -12.57
N LEU A 21 -26.04 10.68 -12.00
CA LEU A 21 -26.35 10.72 -10.58
C LEU A 21 -25.15 10.39 -9.71
N ARG A 22 -24.23 9.51 -10.16
CA ARG A 22 -23.01 9.16 -9.45
C ARG A 22 -22.13 10.38 -9.16
N TRP A 23 -21.97 11.25 -10.13
CA TRP A 23 -21.16 12.47 -10.02
C TRP A 23 -21.81 13.52 -9.11
N LEU A 24 -23.12 13.69 -9.22
CA LEU A 24 -23.87 14.59 -8.34
C LEU A 24 -23.81 14.14 -6.88
N ARG A 25 -24.03 12.86 -6.61
CA ARG A 25 -23.92 12.29 -5.26
C ARG A 25 -22.55 12.48 -4.66
N ALA A 26 -21.50 12.21 -5.43
CA ALA A 26 -20.11 12.36 -5.02
C ALA A 26 -19.70 13.82 -4.71
N ARG A 27 -20.55 14.79 -5.05
CA ARG A 27 -20.33 16.21 -4.78
C ARG A 27 -21.51 16.87 -4.07
N ASN A 28 -22.23 16.09 -3.25
CA ASN A 28 -23.33 16.57 -2.42
C ASN A 28 -24.37 17.38 -3.21
N TRP A 29 -24.70 16.90 -4.42
CA TRP A 29 -25.67 17.52 -5.33
C TRP A 29 -25.29 18.91 -5.84
N ASN A 30 -24.01 19.29 -5.74
CA ASN A 30 -23.48 20.52 -6.32
C ASN A 30 -23.15 20.31 -7.81
N PRO A 31 -23.91 20.92 -8.75
CA PRO A 31 -23.76 20.66 -10.18
C PRO A 31 -22.41 21.15 -10.74
N GLU A 32 -21.88 22.28 -10.24
CA GLU A 32 -20.62 22.87 -10.69
C GLU A 32 -19.43 21.97 -10.28
N ALA A 33 -19.43 21.52 -9.03
CA ALA A 33 -18.40 20.60 -8.53
C ALA A 33 -18.48 19.23 -9.23
N ALA A 34 -19.69 18.73 -9.51
CA ALA A 34 -19.94 17.49 -10.23
C ALA A 34 -19.49 17.59 -11.70
N GLU A 35 -19.77 18.72 -12.38
CA GLU A 35 -19.32 18.99 -13.73
C GLU A 35 -17.79 18.98 -13.81
N LYS A 36 -17.12 19.73 -12.92
CA LYS A 36 -15.67 19.76 -12.84
C LYS A 36 -15.10 18.35 -12.68
N MET A 37 -15.63 17.57 -11.75
CA MET A 37 -15.16 16.21 -11.48
C MET A 37 -15.36 15.29 -12.70
N LEU A 38 -16.50 15.35 -13.35
CA LEU A 38 -16.78 14.58 -14.56
C LEU A 38 -15.81 14.94 -15.69
N ARG A 39 -15.64 16.23 -15.97
CA ARG A 39 -14.73 16.70 -17.02
C ARG A 39 -13.28 16.31 -16.76
N ASP A 40 -12.83 16.41 -15.51
CA ASP A 40 -11.47 15.99 -15.13
C ASP A 40 -11.30 14.46 -15.30
N SER A 41 -12.34 13.69 -14.98
CA SER A 41 -12.36 12.24 -15.21
C SER A 41 -12.39 11.88 -16.70
N MET A 42 -13.10 12.62 -17.55
CA MET A 42 -13.08 12.38 -19.01
C MET A 42 -11.69 12.61 -19.59
N LYS A 43 -10.98 13.66 -19.16
CA LYS A 43 -9.55 13.87 -19.52
C LYS A 43 -8.64 12.74 -19.03
N PHE A 44 -8.91 12.23 -17.84
CA PHE A 44 -8.18 11.08 -17.30
C PHE A 44 -8.42 9.84 -18.17
N ARG A 45 -9.68 9.55 -18.52
CA ARG A 45 -10.06 8.42 -19.39
C ARG A 45 -9.36 8.49 -20.76
N GLU A 46 -9.32 9.68 -21.36
CA GLU A 46 -8.61 9.91 -22.62
C GLU A 46 -7.10 9.65 -22.47
N ARG A 47 -6.45 10.26 -21.46
CA ARG A 47 -5.01 10.07 -21.19
C ARG A 47 -4.61 8.60 -21.03
N TRP A 48 -5.42 7.82 -20.34
CA TRP A 48 -5.14 6.42 -20.04
C TRP A 48 -5.75 5.46 -21.05
N ASN A 49 -6.45 5.96 -22.05
CA ASN A 49 -7.23 5.17 -23.01
C ASN A 49 -8.15 4.15 -22.30
N THR A 50 -8.86 4.62 -21.24
CA THR A 50 -9.62 3.76 -20.34
C THR A 50 -10.78 3.06 -21.04
N ASP A 51 -11.35 3.66 -22.07
CA ASP A 51 -12.46 3.05 -22.82
C ASP A 51 -12.04 1.79 -23.59
N GLU A 52 -10.76 1.67 -23.93
CA GLU A 52 -10.16 0.50 -24.57
C GLU A 52 -9.38 -0.39 -23.59
N ILE A 53 -9.46 -0.11 -22.28
CA ILE A 53 -8.65 -0.78 -21.26
C ILE A 53 -8.89 -2.30 -21.22
N ALA A 54 -10.09 -2.75 -21.60
CA ALA A 54 -10.42 -4.17 -21.68
C ALA A 54 -9.55 -4.92 -22.70
N LYS A 55 -9.02 -4.22 -23.71
CA LYS A 55 -8.15 -4.79 -24.76
C LYS A 55 -6.66 -4.75 -24.36
N TRP A 56 -6.33 -4.06 -23.27
CA TRP A 56 -4.94 -4.01 -22.83
C TRP A 56 -4.44 -5.40 -22.40
N PRO A 57 -3.30 -5.86 -22.98
CA PRO A 57 -2.75 -7.15 -22.63
C PRO A 57 -2.11 -7.10 -21.24
N THR A 58 -2.89 -7.48 -20.24
CA THR A 58 -2.39 -7.54 -18.86
C THR A 58 -1.18 -8.48 -18.78
N PRO A 59 -0.04 -8.03 -18.24
CA PRO A 59 1.11 -8.90 -18.02
C PRO A 59 0.74 -10.15 -17.24
N GLN A 60 1.30 -11.32 -17.63
CA GLN A 60 0.99 -12.61 -17.01
C GLN A 60 1.20 -12.57 -15.51
N ILE A 61 2.31 -11.94 -15.06
CA ILE A 61 2.65 -11.79 -13.65
C ILE A 61 1.55 -11.08 -12.84
N LEU A 62 0.88 -10.09 -13.43
CA LEU A 62 -0.24 -9.41 -12.76
C LEU A 62 -1.49 -10.31 -12.71
N ARG A 63 -1.74 -11.12 -13.75
CA ARG A 63 -2.84 -12.08 -13.72
C ARG A 63 -2.67 -13.15 -12.66
N ASP A 64 -1.44 -13.62 -12.46
CA ASP A 64 -1.15 -14.73 -11.56
C ASP A 64 -1.01 -14.29 -10.09
N TYR A 65 -0.54 -13.06 -9.85
CA TYR A 65 -0.17 -12.60 -8.51
C TYR A 65 -0.97 -11.39 -8.00
N SER A 66 -2.02 -10.94 -8.73
CA SER A 66 -2.91 -9.89 -8.22
C SER A 66 -4.18 -10.50 -7.63
N PRO A 67 -4.31 -10.53 -6.29
CA PRO A 67 -5.40 -11.25 -5.65
C PRO A 67 -6.71 -10.49 -5.79
N HIS A 68 -7.61 -11.00 -6.58
CA HIS A 68 -9.01 -10.55 -6.66
C HIS A 68 -9.87 -11.52 -7.47
N GLY A 69 -11.17 -11.46 -7.29
CA GLY A 69 -12.12 -12.18 -8.13
C GLY A 69 -13.56 -11.92 -7.77
N VAL A 70 -14.47 -12.30 -8.66
CA VAL A 70 -15.91 -12.20 -8.44
C VAL A 70 -16.41 -13.54 -7.88
N ALA A 71 -16.88 -13.54 -6.65
CA ALA A 71 -17.44 -14.73 -6.01
C ALA A 71 -18.85 -15.03 -6.53
N GLY A 72 -19.73 -14.03 -6.54
CA GLY A 72 -21.13 -14.15 -6.90
C GLY A 72 -21.83 -12.80 -6.87
N PHE A 73 -23.09 -12.81 -6.49
CA PHE A 73 -23.92 -11.61 -6.42
C PHE A 73 -24.63 -11.50 -5.07
N ASP A 74 -24.83 -10.27 -4.60
CA ASP A 74 -25.63 -10.03 -3.40
C ASP A 74 -27.13 -10.23 -3.68
N LYS A 75 -27.95 -10.16 -2.64
CA LYS A 75 -29.41 -10.36 -2.74
C LYS A 75 -30.12 -9.37 -3.67
N GLU A 76 -29.48 -8.26 -3.98
CA GLU A 76 -30.01 -7.26 -4.93
C GLU A 76 -29.38 -7.39 -6.32
N GLY A 77 -28.48 -8.36 -6.53
CA GLY A 77 -27.81 -8.64 -7.78
C GLY A 77 -26.50 -7.87 -7.99
N SER A 78 -25.96 -7.21 -6.97
CA SER A 78 -24.66 -6.53 -7.06
C SER A 78 -23.51 -7.53 -7.03
N PRO A 79 -22.47 -7.41 -7.89
CA PRO A 79 -21.30 -8.28 -7.83
C PRO A 79 -20.61 -8.24 -6.46
N ILE A 80 -20.20 -9.41 -5.98
CA ILE A 80 -19.39 -9.58 -4.76
C ILE A 80 -17.95 -9.84 -5.19
N ILE A 81 -17.07 -8.90 -4.87
CA ILE A 81 -15.66 -8.97 -5.19
C ILE A 81 -14.88 -9.33 -3.93
N ILE A 82 -14.14 -10.41 -3.98
CA ILE A 82 -13.26 -10.84 -2.88
C ILE A 82 -11.82 -10.53 -3.24
N ILE A 83 -11.11 -9.94 -2.30
CA ILE A 83 -9.70 -9.55 -2.42
C ILE A 83 -8.95 -10.16 -1.23
N PRO A 84 -8.31 -11.33 -1.40
CA PRO A 84 -7.41 -11.92 -0.40
C PRO A 84 -6.13 -11.07 -0.29
N PHE A 85 -6.20 -9.96 0.45
CA PHE A 85 -5.20 -8.89 0.38
C PHE A 85 -3.81 -9.32 0.89
N ALA A 86 -3.73 -10.30 1.76
CA ALA A 86 -2.47 -10.88 2.22
C ALA A 86 -1.66 -11.56 1.08
N GLY A 87 -2.34 -12.00 0.03
CA GLY A 87 -1.71 -12.54 -1.18
C GLY A 87 -1.14 -11.48 -2.11
N PHE A 88 -1.33 -10.19 -1.84
CA PHE A 88 -0.83 -9.10 -2.67
C PHE A 88 0.64 -8.80 -2.33
N ASP A 89 1.57 -9.48 -3.01
CA ASP A 89 3.01 -9.22 -2.88
C ASP A 89 3.41 -7.98 -3.68
N ILE A 90 3.04 -6.80 -3.16
CA ILE A 90 3.33 -5.53 -3.83
C ILE A 90 4.84 -5.29 -4.00
N TRP A 91 5.66 -5.83 -3.09
CA TRP A 91 7.11 -5.78 -3.20
C TRP A 91 7.57 -6.53 -4.45
N GLY A 92 7.19 -7.79 -4.58
CA GLY A 92 7.55 -8.62 -5.74
C GLY A 92 7.01 -8.05 -7.05
N LEU A 93 5.76 -7.60 -7.06
CA LEU A 93 5.16 -7.00 -8.26
C LEU A 93 5.91 -5.75 -8.71
N LEU A 94 6.29 -4.85 -7.81
CA LEU A 94 7.05 -3.65 -8.16
C LEU A 94 8.48 -3.92 -8.65
N HIS A 95 9.01 -5.13 -8.41
CA HIS A 95 10.27 -5.58 -9.01
C HIS A 95 10.09 -6.27 -10.36
N THR A 96 8.84 -6.50 -10.81
CA THR A 96 8.55 -7.18 -12.09
C THR A 96 7.85 -6.31 -13.10
N VAL A 97 6.97 -5.40 -12.65
CA VAL A 97 6.16 -4.54 -13.52
C VAL A 97 6.27 -3.08 -13.12
N SER A 98 5.88 -2.18 -14.03
CA SER A 98 5.84 -0.75 -13.72
C SER A 98 4.65 -0.40 -12.83
N ARG A 99 4.76 0.72 -12.08
CA ARG A 99 3.63 1.28 -11.31
C ARG A 99 2.43 1.56 -12.22
N ALA A 100 2.68 2.02 -13.45
CA ALA A 100 1.64 2.28 -14.44
C ALA A 100 0.87 1.02 -14.82
N ASP A 101 1.52 -0.14 -14.88
CA ASP A 101 0.87 -1.41 -15.19
C ASP A 101 -0.05 -1.86 -14.04
N ILE A 102 0.35 -1.64 -12.77
CA ILE A 102 -0.51 -1.90 -11.61
C ILE A 102 -1.76 -0.99 -11.65
N VAL A 103 -1.58 0.29 -11.98
CA VAL A 103 -2.71 1.23 -12.14
C VAL A 103 -3.63 0.80 -13.28
N ARG A 104 -3.08 0.41 -14.45
CA ARG A 104 -3.87 -0.07 -15.60
C ARG A 104 -4.64 -1.34 -15.26
N MET A 105 -4.01 -2.30 -14.61
CA MET A 105 -4.68 -3.53 -14.17
C MET A 105 -5.85 -3.21 -13.22
N THR A 106 -5.65 -2.30 -12.26
CA THR A 106 -6.72 -1.89 -11.34
C THR A 106 -7.86 -1.21 -12.11
N MET A 107 -7.57 -0.32 -13.07
CA MET A 107 -8.61 0.27 -13.93
C MET A 107 -9.35 -0.79 -14.74
N GLN A 108 -8.61 -1.74 -15.35
CA GLN A 108 -9.22 -2.83 -16.11
C GLN A 108 -10.17 -3.67 -15.25
N ALA A 109 -9.77 -3.98 -14.02
CA ALA A 109 -10.63 -4.69 -13.08
C ALA A 109 -11.90 -3.88 -12.72
N LEU A 110 -11.75 -2.59 -12.39
CA LEU A 110 -12.88 -1.71 -12.05
C LEU A 110 -13.86 -1.55 -13.22
N GLU A 111 -13.37 -1.32 -14.44
CA GLU A 111 -14.23 -1.24 -15.65
C GLU A 111 -14.94 -2.58 -15.90
N GLY A 112 -14.24 -3.71 -15.69
CA GLY A 112 -14.83 -5.05 -15.79
C GLY A 112 -15.96 -5.25 -14.76
N TYR A 113 -15.76 -4.84 -13.51
CA TYR A 113 -16.78 -4.94 -12.46
C TYR A 113 -17.97 -4.03 -12.72
N MET A 114 -17.73 -2.81 -13.21
CA MET A 114 -18.80 -1.89 -13.60
C MET A 114 -19.65 -2.44 -14.75
N LYS A 115 -18.99 -3.04 -15.76
CA LYS A 115 -19.68 -3.69 -16.87
C LYS A 115 -20.54 -4.86 -16.38
N LEU A 116 -19.97 -5.73 -15.53
CA LEU A 116 -20.71 -6.85 -14.94
C LEU A 116 -21.92 -6.38 -14.13
N ALA A 117 -21.73 -5.33 -13.30
CA ALA A 117 -22.80 -4.74 -12.52
C ALA A 117 -23.91 -4.13 -13.41
N TYR A 118 -23.53 -3.49 -14.51
CA TYR A 118 -24.48 -2.98 -15.50
C TYR A 118 -25.28 -4.11 -16.16
N GLU A 119 -24.60 -5.14 -16.67
CA GLU A 119 -25.25 -6.30 -17.28
C GLU A 119 -26.21 -7.00 -16.32
N GLN A 120 -25.82 -7.12 -15.04
CA GLN A 120 -26.66 -7.70 -14.01
C GLN A 120 -27.89 -6.82 -13.73
N SER A 121 -27.74 -5.49 -13.72
CA SER A 121 -28.85 -4.57 -13.54
C SER A 121 -29.90 -4.67 -14.65
N GLN A 122 -29.46 -4.95 -15.88
CA GLN A 122 -30.37 -5.18 -17.01
C GLN A 122 -31.11 -6.52 -16.85
N LYS A 123 -30.40 -7.58 -16.41
CA LYS A 123 -30.99 -8.91 -16.21
C LYS A 123 -32.02 -8.93 -15.09
N THR A 124 -31.77 -8.23 -14.00
CA THR A 124 -32.63 -8.22 -12.81
C THR A 124 -33.66 -7.07 -12.83
N ASN A 125 -33.52 -6.15 -13.79
CA ASN A 125 -34.24 -4.88 -13.84
C ASN A 125 -34.15 -4.09 -12.52
N ASN A 126 -32.97 -4.19 -11.85
CA ASN A 126 -32.71 -3.55 -10.57
C ASN A 126 -31.49 -2.60 -10.65
N PRO A 127 -31.74 -1.26 -10.61
CA PRO A 127 -30.62 -0.29 -10.63
C PRO A 127 -29.66 -0.40 -9.45
N SER A 128 -30.09 -0.98 -8.31
CA SER A 128 -29.23 -1.17 -7.12
C SER A 128 -28.04 -2.11 -7.39
N SER A 129 -28.15 -2.99 -8.39
CA SER A 129 -27.07 -3.90 -8.76
C SER A 129 -25.94 -3.25 -9.57
N ARG A 130 -26.04 -1.97 -9.92
CA ARG A 130 -24.98 -1.20 -10.60
C ARG A 130 -23.80 -0.79 -9.70
N GLN A 131 -23.89 -1.08 -8.42
CA GLN A 131 -22.80 -0.98 -7.47
C GLN A 131 -22.26 -2.39 -7.16
N PHE A 132 -21.10 -2.49 -6.51
CA PHE A 132 -20.56 -3.78 -6.10
C PHE A 132 -20.19 -3.80 -4.61
N VAL A 133 -20.19 -4.98 -4.04
CA VAL A 133 -19.74 -5.28 -2.68
C VAL A 133 -18.30 -5.74 -2.75
N VAL A 134 -17.45 -5.24 -1.86
CA VAL A 134 -16.04 -5.67 -1.76
C VAL A 134 -15.77 -6.29 -0.40
N VAL A 135 -15.09 -7.42 -0.39
CA VAL A 135 -14.58 -8.07 0.83
C VAL A 135 -13.05 -8.13 0.74
N PHE A 136 -12.37 -7.34 1.55
CA PHE A 136 -10.93 -7.43 1.74
C PHE A 136 -10.64 -8.40 2.90
N ASP A 137 -9.94 -9.48 2.63
CA ASP A 137 -9.43 -10.36 3.67
C ASP A 137 -8.00 -9.96 4.03
N MET A 138 -7.84 -9.50 5.29
CA MET A 138 -6.57 -9.01 5.84
C MET A 138 -5.86 -10.09 6.68
N ASP A 139 -6.28 -11.35 6.59
CA ASP A 139 -5.57 -12.43 7.29
C ASP A 139 -4.11 -12.48 6.80
N ASN A 140 -3.16 -12.54 7.76
CA ASN A 140 -1.72 -12.45 7.48
C ASN A 140 -1.24 -11.15 6.79
N PHE A 141 -1.97 -10.05 6.93
CA PHE A 141 -1.56 -8.75 6.39
C PHE A 141 -0.16 -8.34 6.90
N ASN A 142 0.75 -8.10 5.97
CA ASN A 142 2.13 -7.71 6.25
C ASN A 142 2.35 -6.22 6.00
N LEU A 143 2.24 -5.42 7.06
CA LEU A 143 2.43 -3.97 6.99
C LEU A 143 3.83 -3.56 6.47
N LYS A 144 4.87 -4.39 6.67
CA LYS A 144 6.24 -4.07 6.22
C LYS A 144 6.34 -3.77 4.73
N GLN A 145 5.56 -4.47 3.89
CA GLN A 145 5.54 -4.22 2.45
C GLN A 145 5.00 -2.83 2.10
N TYR A 146 4.08 -2.28 2.90
CA TYR A 146 3.36 -1.03 2.62
C TYR A 146 4.01 0.21 3.24
N ILE A 147 5.00 0.02 4.12
CA ILE A 147 5.85 1.09 4.63
C ILE A 147 6.94 1.44 3.62
N TRP A 148 7.36 0.48 2.81
CA TRP A 148 8.24 0.75 1.69
C TRP A 148 7.58 1.76 0.75
N ARG A 149 8.27 2.89 0.54
CA ARG A 149 7.70 4.06 -0.12
C ARG A 149 7.10 3.77 -1.50
N PRO A 150 7.75 3.03 -2.41
CA PRO A 150 7.15 2.73 -3.71
C PRO A 150 5.80 2.03 -3.59
N ALA A 151 5.64 1.12 -2.62
CA ALA A 151 4.38 0.44 -2.37
C ALA A 151 3.31 1.38 -1.81
N SER A 152 3.66 2.21 -0.81
CA SER A 152 2.72 3.18 -0.25
C SER A 152 2.28 4.22 -1.30
N GLU A 153 3.19 4.69 -2.15
CA GLU A 153 2.86 5.62 -3.24
C GLU A 153 1.90 4.99 -4.27
N VAL A 154 2.08 3.71 -4.59
CA VAL A 154 1.14 2.99 -5.48
C VAL A 154 -0.24 2.91 -4.82
N VAL A 155 -0.33 2.47 -3.56
CA VAL A 155 -1.62 2.37 -2.85
C VAL A 155 -2.33 3.73 -2.80
N ILE A 156 -1.61 4.80 -2.42
CA ILE A 156 -2.18 6.15 -2.39
C ILE A 156 -2.62 6.60 -3.79
N SER A 157 -1.84 6.28 -4.83
CA SER A 157 -2.20 6.61 -6.22
C SER A 157 -3.46 5.87 -6.67
N LEU A 158 -3.61 4.59 -6.29
CA LEU A 158 -4.81 3.80 -6.58
C LEU A 158 -6.04 4.38 -5.88
N ILE A 159 -5.92 4.76 -4.61
CA ILE A 159 -7.02 5.39 -3.86
C ILE A 159 -7.42 6.73 -4.50
N LYS A 160 -6.45 7.60 -4.79
CA LYS A 160 -6.71 8.89 -5.45
C LYS A 160 -7.35 8.71 -6.83
N MET A 161 -6.86 7.75 -7.62
CA MET A 161 -7.43 7.41 -8.93
C MET A 161 -8.88 6.94 -8.78
N TYR A 162 -9.16 6.06 -7.82
CA TYR A 162 -10.50 5.57 -7.51
C TYR A 162 -11.44 6.71 -7.11
N GLU A 163 -11.08 7.51 -6.11
CA GLU A 163 -11.91 8.62 -5.61
C GLU A 163 -12.20 9.69 -6.67
N ALA A 164 -11.24 9.95 -7.56
CA ALA A 164 -11.39 10.97 -8.60
C ALA A 164 -12.21 10.49 -9.81
N ASN A 165 -12.20 9.19 -10.14
CA ASN A 165 -12.71 8.71 -11.43
C ASN A 165 -13.83 7.67 -11.31
N TYR A 166 -14.01 7.05 -10.14
CA TYR A 166 -14.96 5.96 -9.93
C TYR A 166 -15.95 6.23 -8.79
N PRO A 167 -16.62 7.42 -8.79
CA PRO A 167 -17.54 7.75 -7.70
C PRO A 167 -18.73 6.79 -7.68
N GLU A 168 -19.22 6.48 -6.49
CA GLU A 168 -20.50 5.81 -6.23
C GLU A 168 -20.62 4.38 -6.80
N ILE A 169 -19.51 3.73 -7.14
CA ILE A 169 -19.55 2.33 -7.60
C ILE A 169 -19.53 1.33 -6.44
N LEU A 170 -19.08 1.75 -5.26
CA LEU A 170 -19.04 0.93 -4.05
C LEU A 170 -20.39 0.96 -3.34
N LYS A 171 -20.97 -0.22 -3.05
CA LYS A 171 -22.15 -0.41 -2.26
C LYS A 171 -21.84 -0.60 -0.78
N CYS A 172 -20.91 -1.49 -0.49
CA CYS A 172 -20.39 -1.77 0.84
C CYS A 172 -18.97 -2.38 0.73
N CYS A 173 -18.13 -2.08 1.71
CA CYS A 173 -16.80 -2.64 1.81
C CYS A 173 -16.63 -3.30 3.18
N TYR A 174 -16.44 -4.61 3.18
CA TYR A 174 -16.09 -5.38 4.38
C TYR A 174 -14.58 -5.60 4.41
N ILE A 175 -13.91 -5.11 5.44
CA ILE A 175 -12.49 -5.39 5.70
C ILE A 175 -12.44 -6.35 6.88
N ILE A 176 -12.19 -7.62 6.61
CA ILE A 176 -12.26 -8.70 7.61
C ILE A 176 -10.87 -9.15 8.04
N ASN A 177 -10.79 -9.87 9.16
CA ASN A 177 -9.58 -10.46 9.71
C ASN A 177 -8.45 -9.44 9.94
N THR A 178 -8.79 -8.21 10.32
CA THR A 178 -7.80 -7.14 10.47
C THR A 178 -6.91 -7.35 11.70
N PRO A 179 -5.57 -7.48 11.53
CA PRO A 179 -4.64 -7.53 12.66
C PRO A 179 -4.54 -6.15 13.34
N LYS A 180 -3.99 -6.11 14.57
CA LYS A 180 -3.84 -4.83 15.32
C LYS A 180 -3.10 -3.75 14.54
N VAL A 181 -2.08 -4.14 13.78
CA VAL A 181 -1.28 -3.22 12.95
C VAL A 181 -2.04 -2.61 11.76
N PHE A 182 -3.20 -3.17 11.41
CA PHE A 182 -4.02 -2.64 10.31
C PHE A 182 -4.57 -1.24 10.61
N ALA A 183 -4.87 -0.93 11.86
CA ALA A 183 -5.36 0.40 12.25
C ALA A 183 -4.39 1.50 11.83
N PHE A 184 -3.08 1.25 11.94
CA PHE A 184 -2.05 2.17 11.48
C PHE A 184 -2.10 2.34 9.94
N ALA A 185 -2.12 1.23 9.18
CA ALA A 185 -2.20 1.28 7.72
C ALA A 185 -3.47 2.03 7.25
N TYR A 186 -4.60 1.77 7.90
CA TYR A 186 -5.86 2.43 7.58
C TYR A 186 -5.80 3.94 7.85
N ASN A 187 -5.24 4.38 8.97
CA ASN A 187 -5.09 5.80 9.27
C ASN A 187 -4.21 6.54 8.26
N MET A 188 -3.18 5.86 7.70
CA MET A 188 -2.34 6.45 6.65
C MET A 188 -3.13 6.73 5.36
N VAL A 189 -4.09 5.89 5.02
CA VAL A 189 -4.83 5.99 3.75
C VAL A 189 -6.19 6.68 3.89
N LYS A 190 -6.79 6.66 5.08
CA LYS A 190 -8.11 7.24 5.37
C LYS A 190 -8.26 8.69 4.91
N LYS A 191 -7.21 9.50 5.06
CA LYS A 191 -7.20 10.91 4.66
C LYS A 191 -7.34 11.15 3.14
N PHE A 192 -7.14 10.10 2.34
CA PHE A 192 -7.32 10.17 0.88
C PHE A 192 -8.68 9.64 0.42
N LEU A 193 -9.47 9.09 1.34
CA LEU A 193 -10.83 8.60 1.09
C LEU A 193 -11.84 9.72 1.37
N GLY A 194 -12.85 9.83 0.51
CA GLY A 194 -13.99 10.70 0.76
C GLY A 194 -14.87 10.17 1.91
N GLU A 195 -15.54 11.07 2.63
CA GLU A 195 -16.46 10.70 3.73
C GLU A 195 -17.50 9.65 3.27
N TYR A 196 -18.04 9.84 2.09
CA TYR A 196 -18.98 8.92 1.49
C TYR A 196 -18.42 7.49 1.32
N THR A 197 -17.16 7.35 0.93
CA THR A 197 -16.49 6.04 0.84
C THR A 197 -16.25 5.45 2.22
N ILE A 198 -15.82 6.29 3.18
CA ILE A 198 -15.57 5.88 4.57
C ILE A 198 -16.84 5.31 5.19
N ASP A 199 -17.99 5.92 4.98
CA ASP A 199 -19.28 5.49 5.53
C ASP A 199 -19.72 4.11 5.04
N LYS A 200 -19.17 3.64 3.93
CA LYS A 200 -19.44 2.31 3.37
C LYS A 200 -18.48 1.23 3.88
N ILE A 201 -17.42 1.60 4.60
CA ILE A 201 -16.41 0.67 5.09
C ILE A 201 -16.83 0.10 6.45
N ARG A 202 -16.76 -1.23 6.57
CA ARG A 202 -17.02 -2.00 7.78
C ARG A 202 -15.78 -2.83 8.12
N ILE A 203 -15.12 -2.52 9.25
CA ILE A 203 -13.84 -3.13 9.64
C ILE A 203 -14.08 -4.11 10.77
N TYR A 204 -13.61 -5.35 10.60
CA TYR A 204 -13.75 -6.43 11.56
C TYR A 204 -12.42 -7.06 11.92
N LYS A 205 -12.23 -7.29 13.23
CA LYS A 205 -11.12 -8.10 13.76
C LYS A 205 -11.24 -9.57 13.29
N PRO A 206 -10.25 -10.44 13.53
CA PRO A 206 -10.30 -11.84 13.14
C PRO A 206 -11.27 -12.65 14.02
N ASP A 207 -12.54 -12.30 13.94
CA ASP A 207 -13.66 -12.97 14.61
C ASP A 207 -14.78 -13.24 13.59
N ARG A 208 -14.80 -14.46 13.05
CA ARG A 208 -15.79 -14.89 12.05
C ARG A 208 -17.22 -14.75 12.57
N SER A 209 -17.46 -14.95 13.88
CA SER A 209 -18.81 -14.83 14.47
C SER A 209 -19.40 -13.41 14.35
N LYS A 210 -18.56 -12.41 14.09
CA LYS A 210 -18.97 -11.01 13.94
C LYS A 210 -19.11 -10.57 12.49
N TRP A 211 -18.16 -10.94 11.63
CA TRP A 211 -18.18 -10.44 10.25
C TRP A 211 -18.99 -11.32 9.30
N LEU A 212 -19.06 -12.65 9.53
CA LEU A 212 -19.83 -13.54 8.65
C LEU A 212 -21.32 -13.22 8.64
N PRO A 213 -22.00 -13.07 9.80
CA PRO A 213 -23.40 -12.67 9.81
C PRO A 213 -23.65 -11.35 9.08
N ALA A 214 -22.77 -10.35 9.23
CA ALA A 214 -22.90 -9.06 8.56
C ALA A 214 -22.77 -9.19 7.02
N ILE A 215 -21.96 -10.10 6.52
CA ILE A 215 -21.89 -10.41 5.08
C ILE A 215 -23.13 -11.15 4.64
N LEU A 216 -23.59 -12.16 5.39
CA LEU A 216 -24.76 -12.99 5.06
C LEU A 216 -26.10 -12.24 5.17
N GLU A 217 -26.16 -11.13 5.90
CA GLU A 217 -27.32 -10.24 5.86
C GLU A 217 -27.59 -9.75 4.43
N ARG A 218 -26.54 -9.46 3.67
CA ARG A 218 -26.58 -8.92 2.31
C ARG A 218 -26.42 -9.98 1.22
N CYS A 219 -25.70 -11.06 1.49
CA CYS A 219 -25.30 -12.06 0.51
C CYS A 219 -25.83 -13.44 0.92
N ASP A 220 -26.29 -14.25 -0.02
CA ASP A 220 -26.65 -15.64 0.27
C ASP A 220 -25.39 -16.51 0.43
N ALA A 221 -25.48 -17.55 1.24
CA ALA A 221 -24.33 -18.37 1.60
C ALA A 221 -23.70 -19.09 0.38
N ASP A 222 -24.50 -19.41 -0.63
CA ASP A 222 -24.06 -20.05 -1.87
C ASP A 222 -23.32 -19.09 -2.82
N GLN A 223 -23.35 -17.78 -2.53
CA GLN A 223 -22.60 -16.75 -3.24
C GLN A 223 -21.25 -16.43 -2.56
N ILE A 224 -20.99 -17.02 -1.41
CA ILE A 224 -19.76 -16.80 -0.62
C ILE A 224 -18.97 -18.12 -0.57
N PRO A 225 -17.65 -18.10 -0.88
CA PRO A 225 -16.80 -19.29 -0.77
C PRO A 225 -16.85 -19.95 0.61
N ALA A 226 -16.84 -21.27 0.62
CA ALA A 226 -16.86 -22.07 1.85
C ALA A 226 -15.67 -21.75 2.77
N TYR A 227 -14.54 -21.34 2.21
CA TYR A 227 -13.38 -20.84 2.96
C TYR A 227 -13.77 -19.70 3.92
N PHE A 228 -14.65 -18.78 3.49
CA PHE A 228 -15.16 -17.68 4.30
C PHE A 228 -16.40 -18.04 5.13
N GLY A 229 -16.88 -19.28 5.08
CA GLY A 229 -18.04 -19.74 5.83
C GLY A 229 -19.37 -19.70 5.07
N GLY A 230 -19.31 -19.44 3.78
CA GLY A 230 -20.42 -19.73 2.88
C GLY A 230 -20.50 -21.21 2.49
N THR A 231 -21.16 -21.51 1.37
CA THR A 231 -21.32 -22.89 0.87
C THR A 231 -20.76 -23.08 -0.54
N GLN A 232 -20.25 -22.00 -1.18
CA GLN A 232 -19.74 -22.06 -2.54
C GLN A 232 -18.39 -22.78 -2.58
N THR A 233 -18.23 -23.68 -3.55
CA THR A 233 -16.96 -24.33 -3.89
C THR A 233 -16.76 -24.33 -5.40
N ASP A 234 -15.54 -24.57 -5.84
CA ASP A 234 -15.28 -24.91 -7.24
C ASP A 234 -15.86 -26.30 -7.57
N PRO A 235 -16.04 -26.67 -8.84
CA PRO A 235 -16.57 -27.98 -9.24
C PRO A 235 -15.78 -29.18 -8.72
N ASP A 236 -14.50 -28.98 -8.36
CA ASP A 236 -13.63 -29.99 -7.74
C ASP A 236 -13.70 -29.99 -6.21
N GLY A 237 -14.61 -29.20 -5.62
CA GLY A 237 -14.79 -29.08 -4.17
C GLY A 237 -13.85 -28.10 -3.48
N ASN A 238 -13.00 -27.36 -4.23
CA ASN A 238 -12.08 -26.40 -3.60
C ASN A 238 -12.86 -25.26 -2.91
N PRO A 239 -12.76 -25.13 -1.57
CA PRO A 239 -13.51 -24.13 -0.81
C PRO A 239 -13.06 -22.69 -1.03
N LYS A 240 -11.89 -22.46 -1.62
CA LYS A 240 -11.36 -21.14 -1.93
C LYS A 240 -11.87 -20.57 -3.24
N CYS A 241 -12.51 -21.37 -4.07
CA CYS A 241 -12.99 -20.99 -5.40
C CYS A 241 -11.88 -20.38 -6.28
N GLU A 242 -10.71 -21.04 -6.34
CA GLU A 242 -9.51 -20.56 -7.04
C GLU A 242 -9.69 -20.43 -8.56
N LYS A 243 -10.72 -21.04 -9.14
CA LYS A 243 -11.12 -20.86 -10.55
C LYS A 243 -11.78 -19.49 -10.80
N LYS A 244 -12.31 -18.84 -9.75
CA LYS A 244 -12.97 -17.54 -9.83
C LYS A 244 -12.17 -16.42 -9.17
N ILE A 245 -11.39 -16.76 -8.15
CA ILE A 245 -10.69 -15.81 -7.29
C ILE A 245 -9.19 -16.13 -7.38
N CYS A 246 -8.43 -15.18 -7.89
CA CYS A 246 -6.97 -15.24 -7.77
C CYS A 246 -6.59 -14.95 -6.31
N TRP A 247 -5.78 -15.82 -5.72
CA TRP A 247 -5.30 -15.67 -4.34
C TRP A 247 -3.94 -14.97 -4.25
N GLY A 248 -3.32 -14.68 -5.40
CA GLY A 248 -2.00 -14.09 -5.45
C GLY A 248 -0.91 -15.00 -4.87
N GLY A 249 -0.02 -14.42 -4.09
CA GLY A 249 1.07 -15.14 -3.45
C GLY A 249 2.41 -14.42 -3.63
N LYS A 250 3.49 -15.08 -3.20
CA LYS A 250 4.84 -14.56 -3.35
C LYS A 250 5.29 -14.62 -4.81
N VAL A 251 5.68 -13.48 -5.36
CA VAL A 251 6.31 -13.40 -6.69
C VAL A 251 7.71 -14.03 -6.61
N PRO A 252 8.02 -15.04 -7.45
CA PRO A 252 9.34 -15.63 -7.51
C PRO A 252 10.42 -14.59 -7.82
N LYS A 253 11.53 -14.64 -7.11
CA LYS A 253 12.62 -13.66 -7.29
C LYS A 253 13.29 -13.77 -8.67
N GLU A 254 13.22 -14.91 -9.29
CA GLU A 254 13.74 -15.20 -10.64
C GLU A 254 13.03 -14.36 -11.71
N LEU A 255 11.82 -13.88 -11.41
CA LEU A 255 11.02 -13.02 -12.30
C LEU A 255 11.33 -11.53 -12.11
N TYR A 256 12.15 -11.17 -11.14
CA TYR A 256 12.52 -9.78 -10.90
C TYR A 256 13.37 -9.26 -12.06
N THR A 257 12.91 -8.18 -12.68
CA THR A 257 13.70 -7.49 -13.70
C THR A 257 14.72 -6.59 -13.01
N SER A 258 15.98 -6.68 -13.42
CA SER A 258 17.03 -5.76 -13.01
C SER A 258 16.76 -4.38 -13.61
N LYS A 259 15.80 -3.65 -13.07
CA LYS A 259 15.61 -2.24 -13.37
C LYS A 259 16.49 -1.45 -12.43
N GLU A 260 17.70 -1.14 -12.88
CA GLU A 260 18.41 0.03 -12.43
C GLU A 260 17.47 1.25 -12.68
N ASP A 261 17.32 2.12 -11.65
CA ASP A 261 16.81 3.50 -11.78
C ASP A 261 15.31 3.80 -11.86
N SER A 262 14.45 3.14 -11.14
CA SER A 262 13.14 3.77 -10.86
C SER A 262 12.99 4.43 -9.48
N PHE A 263 14.07 4.56 -8.72
CA PHE A 263 14.03 5.05 -7.33
C PHE A 263 14.46 6.51 -7.14
N ASN A 264 14.65 7.26 -8.22
CA ASN A 264 14.91 8.69 -8.11
C ASN A 264 13.60 9.47 -8.16
N ASN A 265 13.07 9.85 -6.99
CA ASN A 265 12.51 11.20 -6.77
C ASN A 265 11.98 11.39 -5.33
N ASN A 266 12.63 12.34 -4.62
CA ASN A 266 12.11 13.10 -3.46
C ASN A 266 11.96 12.41 -2.09
N LEU A 267 12.93 11.62 -1.66
CA LEU A 267 13.29 11.51 -0.24
C LEU A 267 14.69 12.06 -0.05
N SER A 268 14.96 12.66 1.10
CA SER A 268 16.32 12.92 1.54
C SER A 268 17.00 11.60 1.87
N PHE A 269 17.52 10.92 0.84
CA PHE A 269 18.49 9.86 1.07
C PHE A 269 19.82 10.51 1.33
N THR A 270 20.51 9.98 2.33
CA THR A 270 21.90 10.33 2.62
C THR A 270 22.80 9.30 1.96
N ASP A 271 23.72 9.78 1.12
CA ASP A 271 24.81 8.96 0.59
C ASP A 271 26.01 9.11 1.51
N THR A 272 26.57 7.99 1.96
CA THR A 272 27.78 8.00 2.80
C THR A 272 28.67 6.80 2.53
N GLU A 273 29.89 6.86 3.02
CA GLU A 273 30.86 5.78 2.94
C GLU A 273 31.22 5.28 4.35
N ILE A 274 31.12 3.98 4.54
CA ILE A 274 31.54 3.33 5.78
C ILE A 274 32.86 2.63 5.50
N ARG A 275 33.93 3.18 6.07
CA ARG A 275 35.31 2.65 5.87
C ARG A 275 35.42 1.21 6.37
N LYS A 276 36.40 0.49 5.84
CA LYS A 276 36.79 -0.83 6.39
C LYS A 276 37.05 -0.73 7.90
N GLY A 277 36.58 -1.70 8.67
CA GLY A 277 36.77 -1.71 10.12
C GLY A 277 35.82 -0.77 10.90
N SER A 278 35.03 0.09 10.24
CA SER A 278 34.23 1.12 10.87
C SER A 278 32.72 0.77 10.93
N LYS A 279 32.00 1.58 11.70
CA LYS A 279 30.54 1.49 11.87
C LYS A 279 29.94 2.88 11.70
N LEU A 280 28.71 2.93 11.21
CA LEU A 280 27.85 4.10 11.25
C LEU A 280 26.71 3.82 12.22
N LYS A 281 26.54 4.67 13.22
CA LYS A 281 25.50 4.57 14.24
C LYS A 281 24.61 5.81 14.15
N LEU A 282 23.32 5.61 13.94
CA LEU A 282 22.30 6.66 13.98
C LEU A 282 21.48 6.50 15.26
N THR A 283 21.21 7.61 15.95
CA THR A 283 20.53 7.62 17.24
C THR A 283 19.22 8.40 17.13
N PHE A 284 18.14 7.84 17.69
CA PHE A 284 16.81 8.42 17.68
C PHE A 284 16.17 8.30 19.05
N ASP A 285 15.74 9.41 19.61
CA ASP A 285 15.03 9.44 20.88
C ASP A 285 13.51 9.39 20.66
N CYS A 286 12.85 8.47 21.34
CA CYS A 286 11.39 8.33 21.31
C CYS A 286 10.81 8.84 22.64
N GLU A 287 10.11 9.96 22.60
CA GLU A 287 9.49 10.55 23.79
C GLU A 287 8.00 10.23 23.87
N ASP A 288 7.34 10.09 22.72
CA ASP A 288 5.91 9.91 22.61
C ASP A 288 5.51 8.47 22.25
N ALA A 289 4.35 8.06 22.72
CA ALA A 289 3.76 6.78 22.31
C ALA A 289 3.25 6.85 20.86
N GLY A 290 3.37 5.74 20.11
CA GLY A 290 2.87 5.66 18.74
C GLY A 290 3.86 6.10 17.66
N CYS A 291 5.11 6.39 18.02
CA CYS A 291 6.19 6.62 17.07
C CYS A 291 6.63 5.32 16.39
N PHE A 292 7.13 5.45 15.16
CA PHE A 292 7.74 4.36 14.40
C PHE A 292 9.11 4.78 13.92
N LEU A 293 10.09 3.91 14.08
CA LEU A 293 11.40 4.03 13.44
C LEU A 293 11.37 3.25 12.14
N LYS A 294 11.54 3.95 11.03
CA LYS A 294 11.52 3.40 9.67
C LYS A 294 12.89 3.53 9.04
N TRP A 295 13.32 2.52 8.30
CA TRP A 295 14.54 2.56 7.50
C TRP A 295 14.33 2.00 6.10
N GLU A 296 15.14 2.54 5.18
CA GLU A 296 15.30 2.05 3.82
C GLU A 296 16.75 2.34 3.40
N PHE A 297 17.48 1.33 2.93
CA PHE A 297 18.84 1.53 2.49
C PHE A 297 19.28 0.49 1.45
N ARG A 298 20.31 0.88 0.67
CA ARG A 298 21.06 -0.02 -0.21
C ARG A 298 22.56 0.24 -0.08
N THR A 299 23.34 -0.80 -0.32
CA THR A 299 24.78 -0.69 -0.59
C THR A 299 25.01 -0.84 -2.09
N PHE A 300 26.04 -0.17 -2.64
CA PHE A 300 26.26 -0.19 -4.09
C PHE A 300 26.96 -1.46 -4.57
N ASP A 301 27.87 -2.04 -3.77
CA ASP A 301 28.71 -3.13 -4.26
C ASP A 301 28.75 -4.40 -3.40
N HIS A 302 28.43 -4.34 -2.11
CA HIS A 302 28.64 -5.44 -1.18
C HIS A 302 27.62 -5.45 -0.06
N ASP A 303 27.54 -6.59 0.66
CA ASP A 303 26.75 -6.73 1.87
C ASP A 303 27.21 -5.80 2.99
N ILE A 304 26.34 -5.54 3.97
CA ILE A 304 26.66 -4.82 5.21
C ILE A 304 25.98 -5.52 6.39
N LYS A 305 26.54 -5.42 7.60
CA LYS A 305 25.77 -5.78 8.80
C LYS A 305 24.85 -4.64 9.17
N PHE A 306 23.59 -4.97 9.43
CA PHE A 306 22.56 -4.04 9.84
C PHE A 306 21.82 -4.57 11.05
N GLY A 307 21.50 -3.67 12.00
CA GLY A 307 20.71 -4.01 13.18
C GLY A 307 20.16 -2.78 13.88
N VAL A 308 19.14 -2.99 14.75
CA VAL A 308 18.53 -1.93 15.56
C VAL A 308 18.48 -2.39 17.01
N LYS A 309 18.95 -1.53 17.91
CA LYS A 309 18.95 -1.73 19.36
C LYS A 309 18.15 -0.62 20.02
N CYS A 310 17.30 -0.97 20.98
CA CYS A 310 16.61 -0.05 21.86
C CYS A 310 17.28 -0.02 23.22
N VAL A 311 17.35 1.16 23.84
CA VAL A 311 17.84 1.36 25.21
C VAL A 311 16.82 2.18 25.99
N ASN A 312 16.32 1.66 27.10
CA ASN A 312 15.41 2.39 27.97
C ASN A 312 16.20 3.46 28.76
N LYS A 313 15.83 4.73 28.63
CA LYS A 313 16.54 5.87 29.25
C LYS A 313 16.54 5.85 30.79
N LYS A 314 15.59 5.13 31.40
CA LYS A 314 15.45 5.09 32.87
C LYS A 314 16.15 3.89 33.51
N THR A 315 16.07 2.71 32.86
CA THR A 315 16.59 1.46 33.41
C THR A 315 17.94 1.05 32.81
N ASP A 316 18.37 1.74 31.74
CA ASP A 316 19.55 1.39 30.92
C ASP A 316 19.50 -0.04 30.33
N GLU A 317 18.34 -0.67 30.43
CA GLU A 317 18.10 -1.98 29.80
C GLU A 317 18.08 -1.86 28.30
N SER A 318 18.71 -2.80 27.61
CA SER A 318 18.77 -2.81 26.17
C SER A 318 18.07 -4.01 25.56
N ILE A 319 17.26 -3.74 24.53
CA ILE A 319 16.53 -4.76 23.76
C ILE A 319 17.04 -4.74 22.32
N ILE A 320 17.26 -5.91 21.77
CA ILE A 320 17.61 -6.07 20.34
C ILE A 320 16.32 -6.16 19.55
N GLU A 321 15.95 -5.08 18.85
CA GLU A 321 14.78 -5.03 17.99
C GLU A 321 15.01 -5.71 16.64
N VAL A 322 16.18 -5.46 16.05
CA VAL A 322 16.62 -6.11 14.83
C VAL A 322 18.02 -6.66 15.07
N PRO A 323 18.21 -7.99 15.03
CA PRO A 323 19.52 -8.60 15.24
C PRO A 323 20.55 -8.12 14.22
N LEU A 324 21.73 -7.76 14.69
CA LEU A 324 22.84 -7.35 13.85
C LEU A 324 23.33 -8.52 12.98
N LYS A 325 22.97 -8.53 11.70
CA LYS A 325 23.36 -9.58 10.75
C LYS A 325 23.74 -9.00 9.39
N ARG A 326 24.49 -9.77 8.60
CA ARG A 326 24.80 -9.41 7.22
C ARG A 326 23.53 -9.42 6.37
N VAL A 327 23.34 -8.35 5.59
CA VAL A 327 22.28 -8.21 4.61
C VAL A 327 22.85 -7.87 3.24
N SER A 328 22.34 -8.53 2.21
CA SER A 328 22.80 -8.34 0.82
C SER A 328 22.07 -7.16 0.15
N SER A 329 22.13 -5.98 0.79
CA SER A 329 21.41 -4.78 0.34
C SER A 329 21.91 -4.21 -1.00
N HIS A 330 23.01 -4.72 -1.54
CA HIS A 330 23.46 -4.45 -2.92
C HIS A 330 22.65 -5.22 -3.98
N GLN A 331 21.99 -6.30 -3.59
CA GLN A 331 21.16 -7.11 -4.49
C GLN A 331 19.70 -6.71 -4.41
N VAL A 332 19.21 -6.43 -3.19
CA VAL A 332 17.82 -6.04 -2.92
C VAL A 332 17.84 -4.99 -1.81
N ASP A 333 17.16 -3.87 -2.02
CA ASP A 333 17.05 -2.81 -1.03
C ASP A 333 16.48 -3.36 0.28
N GLU A 334 17.12 -3.02 1.40
CA GLU A 334 16.66 -3.41 2.73
C GLU A 334 15.74 -2.32 3.27
N SER A 335 14.56 -2.71 3.73
CA SER A 335 13.62 -1.78 4.34
C SER A 335 12.89 -2.43 5.51
N GLY A 336 12.49 -1.61 6.46
CA GLY A 336 11.71 -2.07 7.59
C GLY A 336 11.26 -0.95 8.51
N PHE A 337 10.58 -1.34 9.59
CA PHE A 337 10.20 -0.44 10.67
C PHE A 337 9.98 -1.22 11.96
N ILE A 338 10.01 -0.50 13.06
CA ILE A 338 9.62 -0.98 14.38
C ILE A 338 8.70 0.05 15.04
N THR A 339 7.80 -0.42 15.91
CA THR A 339 7.04 0.45 16.81
C THR A 339 7.91 0.85 17.97
N CYS A 340 8.07 2.15 18.19
CA CYS A 340 8.91 2.67 19.24
C CYS A 340 8.14 2.80 20.56
N GLN A 341 8.85 2.59 21.68
CA GLN A 341 8.34 2.79 23.03
C GLN A 341 8.78 4.13 23.56
N PRO A 342 7.89 4.91 24.23
CA PRO A 342 8.26 6.18 24.81
C PRO A 342 9.31 6.02 25.93
N GLY A 343 10.20 7.00 26.05
CA GLY A 343 11.31 6.98 27.01
C GLY A 343 12.46 6.07 26.64
N CYS A 344 12.56 5.69 25.35
CA CYS A 344 13.62 4.85 24.82
C CYS A 344 14.46 5.58 23.77
N THR A 345 15.73 5.22 23.68
CA THR A 345 16.66 5.63 22.63
C THR A 345 16.89 4.45 21.69
N TYR A 346 16.75 4.68 20.40
CA TYR A 346 16.96 3.69 19.35
C TYR A 346 18.27 3.95 18.61
N HIS A 347 19.08 2.91 18.49
CA HIS A 347 20.34 2.93 17.75
C HIS A 347 20.22 2.06 16.50
N VAL A 348 20.32 2.69 15.34
CA VAL A 348 20.43 2.01 14.05
C VAL A 348 21.89 1.88 13.70
N LEU A 349 22.35 0.66 13.45
CA LEU A 349 23.75 0.36 13.25
C LEU A 349 23.99 -0.25 11.86
N PHE A 350 24.87 0.40 11.10
CA PHE A 350 25.47 -0.15 9.89
C PHE A 350 26.93 -0.50 10.19
N ASP A 351 27.29 -1.78 10.14
CA ASP A 351 28.57 -2.27 10.62
C ASP A 351 29.38 -2.87 9.47
N ASN A 352 30.52 -2.26 9.17
CA ASN A 352 31.54 -2.72 8.22
C ASN A 352 32.84 -3.15 8.93
N SER A 353 32.78 -3.41 10.24
CA SER A 353 33.99 -3.78 11.03
C SER A 353 34.62 -5.10 10.61
N TYR A 354 33.85 -5.97 9.96
CA TYR A 354 34.30 -7.26 9.47
C TYR A 354 35.06 -7.21 8.12
N SER A 355 35.07 -6.04 7.46
CA SER A 355 35.74 -5.87 6.18
C SER A 355 37.20 -5.45 6.38
N TYR A 356 38.11 -6.23 5.84
CA TYR A 356 39.53 -5.94 5.92
C TYR A 356 40.04 -5.02 4.80
N PHE A 357 39.37 -4.99 3.65
CA PHE A 357 39.88 -4.33 2.46
C PHE A 357 38.94 -3.32 1.81
N LYS A 358 37.63 -3.35 2.14
CA LYS A 358 36.64 -2.61 1.35
C LYS A 358 35.86 -1.60 2.18
N THR A 359 35.92 -0.35 1.77
CA THR A 359 34.93 0.68 2.12
C THR A 359 33.64 0.38 1.42
N LYS A 360 32.50 0.64 2.06
CA LYS A 360 31.15 0.40 1.51
C LYS A 360 30.41 1.71 1.33
N LYS A 361 29.96 1.96 0.11
CA LYS A 361 29.07 3.07 -0.20
C LYS A 361 27.66 2.64 0.13
N ILE A 362 26.94 3.45 0.89
CA ILE A 362 25.57 3.20 1.31
C ILE A 362 24.72 4.44 1.02
N ARG A 363 23.54 4.20 0.50
CA ARG A 363 22.46 5.19 0.42
C ARG A 363 21.37 4.77 1.39
N TYR A 364 21.01 5.63 2.34
CA TYR A 364 20.01 5.32 3.34
C TYR A 364 19.04 6.47 3.61
N SER A 365 17.84 6.10 4.07
CA SER A 365 16.87 6.99 4.71
C SER A 365 16.42 6.30 5.99
N VAL A 366 16.65 6.93 7.14
CA VAL A 366 16.19 6.45 8.44
C VAL A 366 15.43 7.58 9.11
N LEU A 367 14.18 7.32 9.49
CA LEU A 367 13.28 8.34 10.02
C LEU A 367 12.52 7.79 11.22
N MET A 368 12.40 8.61 12.27
CA MET A 368 11.40 8.40 13.32
C MET A 368 10.17 9.25 13.00
N THR A 369 9.00 8.61 12.89
CA THR A 369 7.74 9.33 12.65
C THR A 369 7.17 9.84 13.96
N ALA A 370 6.55 11.02 13.92
CA ALA A 370 5.76 11.51 15.05
C ALA A 370 4.56 10.58 15.35
N PRO A 371 4.03 10.58 16.56
CA PRO A 371 2.80 9.88 16.90
C PRO A 371 1.67 10.31 15.97
N LEU A 372 0.83 9.37 15.56
CA LEU A 372 -0.38 9.66 14.81
C LEU A 372 -1.39 10.38 15.74
N SER A 373 -1.31 11.69 15.83
CA SER A 373 -2.40 12.51 16.38
C SER A 373 -3.40 12.83 15.27
N ASP A 374 -4.66 13.03 15.62
CA ASP A 374 -5.77 13.32 14.70
C ASP A 374 -5.66 14.66 13.95
N VAL A 375 -4.51 15.33 14.03
CA VAL A 375 -4.24 16.66 13.46
C VAL A 375 -3.02 16.58 12.53
N GLU A 376 -3.13 17.21 11.39
CA GLU A 376 -2.17 17.41 10.29
C GLU A 376 -0.70 17.09 10.59
N GLN A 377 -0.18 16.02 9.97
CA GLN A 377 1.21 15.61 10.12
C GLN A 377 2.13 16.43 9.23
N THR A 378 2.78 17.39 9.83
CA THR A 378 4.07 17.88 9.36
C THR A 378 5.14 16.91 9.84
N VAL A 379 5.84 16.26 8.93
CA VAL A 379 7.01 15.44 9.26
C VAL A 379 8.13 16.39 9.64
N ALA A 380 8.33 16.63 10.93
CA ALA A 380 9.51 17.34 11.40
C ALA A 380 10.70 16.37 11.45
N PRO A 381 11.87 16.71 10.87
CA PRO A 381 13.08 15.92 11.07
C PRO A 381 13.53 16.02 12.53
N ILE A 382 13.67 14.87 13.18
CA ILE A 382 14.24 14.76 14.52
C ILE A 382 15.78 14.79 14.38
N ALA A 383 16.46 15.53 15.24
CA ALA A 383 17.91 15.65 15.20
C ALA A 383 18.60 14.28 15.20
N ILE A 384 19.46 14.06 14.23
CA ILE A 384 20.26 12.85 14.08
C ILE A 384 21.66 13.16 14.59
N THR A 385 22.13 12.36 15.54
CA THR A 385 23.55 12.41 15.96
C THR A 385 24.27 11.24 15.28
N GLU A 386 25.18 11.55 14.36
CA GLU A 386 26.05 10.55 13.72
C GLU A 386 27.31 10.38 14.55
N GLU A 387 27.52 9.18 15.10
CA GLU A 387 28.79 8.81 15.73
C GLU A 387 29.54 7.81 14.83
N VAL A 388 30.69 8.21 14.36
CA VAL A 388 31.66 7.31 13.71
C VAL A 388 32.61 6.82 14.79
N ASP A 389 32.57 5.53 15.12
CA ASP A 389 33.42 4.91 16.13
C ASP A 389 34.91 5.01 15.71
N PRO A 390 35.77 5.73 16.49
CA PRO A 390 37.18 5.96 16.11
C PRO A 390 38.13 4.80 16.43
N GLN A 391 37.67 3.67 16.96
CA GLN A 391 38.55 2.58 17.42
C GLN A 391 39.05 1.64 16.32
N ALA A 392 39.19 2.10 15.08
CA ALA A 392 40.04 1.44 14.10
C ALA A 392 41.16 2.40 13.71
N THR A 393 42.19 2.48 14.50
CA THR A 393 43.44 3.15 14.11
C THR A 393 44.09 2.38 12.98
N PRO A 394 44.24 2.95 11.78
CA PRO A 394 45.40 2.64 10.94
C PRO A 394 46.55 3.54 11.41
N GLU A 395 47.68 2.99 11.65
CA GLU A 395 48.91 3.75 11.54
C GLU A 395 48.92 4.39 10.14
N ASP A 396 49.00 5.69 10.13
CA ASP A 396 49.34 6.68 9.11
C ASP A 396 48.24 7.71 8.80
N GLY A 397 48.66 8.95 9.06
CA GLY A 397 48.05 10.25 9.03
C GLY A 397 47.00 10.56 7.98
N GLU A 398 45.99 11.26 8.45
CA GLU A 398 45.56 12.55 7.92
C GLU A 398 44.24 13.02 8.60
N GLU A 399 44.08 14.31 8.68
CA GLU A 399 43.22 15.17 9.47
C GLU A 399 41.73 14.82 9.60
N HIS A 400 41.19 15.10 10.80
CA HIS A 400 39.79 15.11 11.17
C HIS A 400 39.00 16.14 10.39
N ASN A 401 37.87 15.73 9.77
CA ASN A 401 36.80 16.63 9.41
C ASN A 401 35.51 16.17 10.12
N GLU A 402 35.12 16.94 11.13
CA GLU A 402 33.78 16.95 11.67
C GLU A 402 32.85 17.59 10.64
N THR A 403 31.92 16.83 10.11
CA THR A 403 30.87 17.38 9.26
C THR A 403 29.53 17.31 10.00
N THR A 404 29.14 18.43 10.58
CA THR A 404 27.77 18.64 11.07
C THR A 404 26.90 18.94 9.85
N VAL A 405 26.05 18.00 9.47
CA VAL A 405 25.07 18.24 8.41
C VAL A 405 23.76 18.71 9.05
N GLN A 406 23.53 20.00 9.03
CA GLN A 406 22.19 20.58 9.19
C GLN A 406 21.41 20.40 7.88
N THR A 407 20.37 19.61 7.91
CA THR A 407 19.42 19.54 6.79
C THR A 407 18.22 20.40 7.14
N ALA A 408 18.12 21.54 6.50
CA ALA A 408 16.93 22.37 6.48
C ALA A 408 16.01 21.94 5.33
N LEU A 409 14.70 21.91 5.60
CA LEU A 409 13.51 21.85 4.74
C LEU A 409 13.08 20.48 4.23
#